data_b774e12a6a3eaec18395976a0aab4ad8
#
_entry.id   b774e12a6a3eaec18395976a0aab4ad8
#
_cell.length_a   1.000
_cell.length_b   1.000
_cell.length_c   1.000
_cell.angle_alpha   90.00
_cell.angle_beta   90.00
_cell.angle_gamma   90.00
#
_symmetry.space_group_name_H-M   'P 1'
#
loop_
_entity.id
_entity.type
_entity.pdbx_description
1 polymer ?
#
loop_
_entity_poly.entity_id
_entity_poly.type
_entity_poly.pdbx_seq_one_letter_code
_entity_poly.pdbx_strand_id
1 'polypeptide(L)'
;MTKVNATIKILNWVTGSVIYESDKPTLKEAVIDANLRGADLRGADLRDADLYGADLYGADLRGQTLDKLPQDYINQASRDILFILGCLKAEVPFLREKLIKGKVDGTQYEGDCACLVGTLGNADGGVDNVCQAIPFYEKGTHNPGEQWFLNIRKGDTPENNEFAKHVLVLIDRVLEEK
;
A
#
# COMPACT_ATOMS: atom_id res chain seq x y z
N MET A 1 38.38 -15.26 18.78
CA MET A 1 37.16 -15.82 18.19
C MET A 1 36.38 -14.66 17.56
N THR A 2 36.51 -14.43 16.27
CA THR A 2 35.76 -13.39 15.54
C THR A 2 34.32 -13.84 15.46
N LYS A 3 33.40 -13.12 16.15
CA LYS A 3 31.97 -13.27 15.93
C LYS A 3 31.68 -12.89 14.47
N VAL A 4 31.35 -13.85 13.64
CA VAL A 4 30.73 -13.59 12.35
C VAL A 4 29.32 -13.09 12.67
N ASN A 5 29.12 -11.76 12.69
CA ASN A 5 27.78 -11.20 12.78
C ASN A 5 27.07 -11.60 11.49
N ALA A 6 25.95 -12.33 11.64
CA ALA A 6 25.11 -12.65 10.50
C ALA A 6 24.56 -11.32 9.93
N THR A 7 24.86 -11.05 8.66
CA THR A 7 24.34 -9.86 7.96
C THR A 7 22.91 -10.13 7.52
N ILE A 8 22.00 -9.24 7.83
CA ILE A 8 20.63 -9.29 7.29
C ILE A 8 20.63 -8.61 5.93
N LYS A 9 20.06 -9.30 4.93
CA LYS A 9 19.89 -8.80 3.58
C LYS A 9 18.43 -8.49 3.32
N ILE A 10 18.14 -7.25 2.95
CA ILE A 10 16.84 -6.83 2.46
C ILE A 10 16.85 -7.05 0.94
N LEU A 11 15.97 -7.91 0.45
CA LEU A 11 15.92 -8.33 -0.94
C LEU A 11 14.79 -7.64 -1.70
N ASN A 12 14.96 -7.47 -3.00
CA ASN A 12 13.87 -7.12 -3.91
C ASN A 12 12.98 -8.35 -4.14
N TRP A 13 11.69 -8.22 -3.92
CA TRP A 13 10.73 -9.33 -3.99
C TRP A 13 10.53 -9.88 -5.42
N VAL A 14 10.82 -9.07 -6.47
CA VAL A 14 10.68 -9.47 -7.87
C VAL A 14 11.94 -10.12 -8.37
N THR A 15 13.09 -9.49 -8.14
CA THR A 15 14.36 -9.86 -8.74
C THR A 15 15.22 -10.74 -7.84
N GLY A 16 14.93 -10.78 -6.53
CA GLY A 16 15.78 -11.41 -5.52
C GLY A 16 17.11 -10.71 -5.29
N SER A 17 17.34 -9.55 -5.93
CA SER A 17 18.59 -8.79 -5.72
C SER A 17 18.62 -8.15 -4.35
N VAL A 18 19.81 -7.99 -3.78
CA VAL A 18 20.01 -7.32 -2.50
C VAL A 18 19.79 -5.82 -2.68
N ILE A 19 18.83 -5.24 -1.93
CA ILE A 19 18.57 -3.81 -1.83
C ILE A 19 19.48 -3.20 -0.77
N TYR A 20 19.62 -3.87 0.39
CA TYR A 20 20.38 -3.36 1.51
C TYR A 20 20.96 -4.51 2.34
N GLU A 21 22.16 -4.31 2.89
CA GLU A 21 22.78 -5.22 3.86
C GLU A 21 23.03 -4.51 5.17
N SER A 22 22.66 -5.13 6.28
CA SER A 22 22.78 -4.56 7.63
C SER A 22 23.43 -5.57 8.58
N ASP A 23 24.24 -5.06 9.49
CA ASP A 23 24.81 -5.81 10.62
C ASP A 23 23.85 -5.89 11.83
N LYS A 24 22.64 -5.39 11.69
CA LYS A 24 21.63 -5.38 12.74
C LYS A 24 21.08 -6.77 12.99
N PRO A 25 20.71 -7.09 14.26
CA PRO A 25 20.31 -8.43 14.65
C PRO A 25 18.93 -8.86 14.16
N THR A 26 18.06 -7.90 13.78
CA THR A 26 16.69 -8.18 13.32
C THR A 26 16.38 -7.46 12.01
N LEU A 27 15.43 -8.00 11.24
CA LEU A 27 14.97 -7.36 10.00
C LEU A 27 14.38 -5.98 10.26
N LYS A 28 13.64 -5.80 11.36
CA LYS A 28 13.14 -4.49 11.80
C LYS A 28 14.26 -3.47 11.96
N GLU A 29 15.30 -3.81 12.71
CA GLU A 29 16.42 -2.89 12.93
C GLU A 29 17.22 -2.65 11.65
N ALA A 30 17.30 -3.65 10.76
CA ALA A 30 17.90 -3.51 9.43
C ALA A 30 17.10 -2.55 8.55
N VAL A 31 15.77 -2.59 8.58
CA VAL A 31 14.90 -1.67 7.84
C VAL A 31 15.02 -0.24 8.39
N ILE A 32 15.03 -0.07 9.70
CA ILE A 32 15.24 1.24 10.32
C ILE A 32 16.64 1.80 9.97
N ASP A 33 17.68 0.97 10.00
CA ASP A 33 19.05 1.35 9.64
C ASP A 33 19.13 1.76 8.15
N ALA A 34 18.48 1.00 7.26
CA ALA A 34 18.39 1.30 5.83
C ALA A 34 17.72 2.66 5.59
N ASN A 35 16.60 2.92 6.26
CA ASN A 35 15.86 4.17 6.15
C ASN A 35 16.68 5.37 6.68
N LEU A 36 17.29 5.25 7.84
CA LEU A 36 18.18 6.30 8.40
C LEU A 36 19.38 6.62 7.49
N ARG A 37 19.79 5.67 6.65
CA ARG A 37 20.86 5.84 5.66
C ARG A 37 20.35 6.28 4.28
N GLY A 38 19.03 6.51 4.15
CA GLY A 38 18.40 6.93 2.90
C GLY A 38 18.36 5.87 1.82
N ALA A 39 18.35 4.59 2.19
CA ALA A 39 18.22 3.49 1.23
C ALA A 39 16.81 3.50 0.61
N ASP A 40 16.74 3.24 -0.70
CA ASP A 40 15.48 3.09 -1.40
C ASP A 40 14.93 1.68 -1.17
N LEU A 41 13.91 1.56 -0.33
CA LEU A 41 13.27 0.29 0.03
C LEU A 41 12.11 -0.09 -0.91
N ARG A 42 11.90 0.62 -2.02
CA ARG A 42 10.87 0.26 -3.00
C ARG A 42 11.11 -1.15 -3.54
N GLY A 43 10.06 -1.97 -3.48
CA GLY A 43 10.13 -3.36 -3.86
C GLY A 43 10.90 -4.26 -2.89
N ALA A 44 11.19 -3.81 -1.67
CA ALA A 44 11.76 -4.64 -0.62
C ALA A 44 10.77 -5.71 -0.18
N ASP A 45 11.25 -6.93 0.02
CA ASP A 45 10.48 -8.02 0.63
C ASP A 45 10.55 -7.87 2.16
N LEU A 46 9.48 -7.36 2.74
CA LEU A 46 9.37 -7.10 4.17
C LEU A 46 8.26 -7.95 4.82
N ARG A 47 7.83 -9.01 4.15
CA ARG A 47 6.81 -9.92 4.68
C ARG A 47 7.24 -10.48 6.04
N ASP A 48 6.29 -10.57 6.97
CA ASP A 48 6.48 -11.05 8.35
C ASP A 48 7.43 -10.21 9.24
N ALA A 49 7.87 -9.02 8.80
CA ALA A 49 8.68 -8.14 9.63
C ALA A 49 7.83 -7.34 10.63
N ASP A 50 8.36 -7.10 11.84
CA ASP A 50 7.83 -6.05 12.74
C ASP A 50 8.40 -4.70 12.27
N LEU A 51 7.54 -3.84 11.76
CA LEU A 51 7.92 -2.60 11.05
C LEU A 51 7.60 -1.32 11.83
N TYR A 52 7.30 -1.43 13.11
CA TYR A 52 7.03 -0.26 13.94
C TYR A 52 8.18 0.77 13.88
N GLY A 53 7.87 1.99 13.43
CA GLY A 53 8.83 3.09 13.30
C GLY A 53 9.65 3.09 11.98
N ALA A 54 9.35 2.19 11.03
CA ALA A 54 9.98 2.19 9.71
C ALA A 54 9.23 3.11 8.73
N ASP A 55 9.96 3.73 7.81
CA ASP A 55 9.37 4.33 6.62
C ASP A 55 9.12 3.21 5.59
N LEU A 56 7.85 3.04 5.24
CA LEU A 56 7.39 1.92 4.40
C LEU A 56 7.03 2.37 2.98
N TYR A 57 7.50 3.52 2.58
CA TYR A 57 7.25 4.05 1.26
C TYR A 57 7.66 3.07 0.16
N GLY A 58 6.69 2.61 -0.66
CA GLY A 58 6.92 1.69 -1.76
C GLY A 58 7.32 0.27 -1.39
N ALA A 59 7.33 -0.09 -0.09
CA ALA A 59 7.66 -1.44 0.37
C ALA A 59 6.55 -2.44 0.02
N ASP A 60 6.92 -3.71 -0.22
CA ASP A 60 5.98 -4.81 -0.33
C ASP A 60 5.62 -5.34 1.06
N LEU A 61 4.40 -5.02 1.49
CA LEU A 61 3.88 -5.39 2.81
C LEU A 61 2.84 -6.53 2.73
N ARG A 62 2.74 -7.22 1.59
CA ARG A 62 1.80 -8.34 1.45
C ARG A 62 2.11 -9.45 2.44
N GLY A 63 1.06 -9.97 3.07
CA GLY A 63 1.19 -10.95 4.16
C GLY A 63 1.45 -10.36 5.54
N GLN A 64 1.64 -9.03 5.65
CA GLN A 64 1.67 -8.35 6.95
C GLN A 64 0.27 -8.25 7.55
N THR A 65 0.21 -8.30 8.87
CA THR A 65 -0.99 -7.94 9.64
C THR A 65 -0.89 -6.50 10.11
N LEU A 66 -2.04 -5.82 10.24
CA LEU A 66 -2.06 -4.38 10.53
C LEU A 66 -1.45 -4.03 11.90
N ASP A 67 -1.49 -4.95 12.86
CA ASP A 67 -0.89 -4.78 14.19
C ASP A 67 0.64 -4.69 14.18
N LYS A 68 1.29 -5.14 13.11
CA LYS A 68 2.74 -5.05 12.91
C LYS A 68 3.17 -3.77 12.19
N LEU A 69 2.22 -3.01 11.64
CA LEU A 69 2.52 -1.79 10.90
C LEU A 69 2.57 -0.56 11.83
N PRO A 70 3.39 0.45 11.50
CA PRO A 70 3.36 1.73 12.20
C PRO A 70 1.96 2.36 12.14
N GLN A 71 1.44 2.80 13.30
CA GLN A 71 0.13 3.41 13.36
C GLN A 71 0.03 4.69 12.50
N ASP A 72 1.13 5.45 12.41
CA ASP A 72 1.18 6.65 11.59
C ASP A 72 1.06 6.33 10.09
N TYR A 73 1.65 5.22 9.62
CA TYR A 73 1.49 4.75 8.25
C TYR A 73 0.02 4.42 7.95
N ILE A 74 -0.64 3.64 8.84
CA ILE A 74 -2.06 3.30 8.71
C ILE A 74 -2.92 4.57 8.70
N ASN A 75 -2.64 5.52 9.61
CA ASN A 75 -3.40 6.75 9.74
C ASN A 75 -3.23 7.67 8.52
N GLN A 76 -2.03 7.76 7.95
CA GLN A 76 -1.77 8.56 6.75
C GLN A 76 -2.50 7.98 5.55
N ALA A 77 -2.37 6.67 5.31
CA ALA A 77 -3.06 5.98 4.23
C ALA A 77 -4.59 6.09 4.37
N SER A 78 -5.12 5.89 5.59
CA SER A 78 -6.56 5.99 5.85
C SER A 78 -7.10 7.39 5.58
N ARG A 79 -6.38 8.45 5.98
CA ARG A 79 -6.80 9.84 5.72
C ARG A 79 -6.82 10.17 4.24
N ASP A 80 -5.80 9.72 3.51
CA ASP A 80 -5.69 9.95 2.08
C ASP A 80 -6.78 9.19 1.31
N ILE A 81 -6.99 7.91 1.63
CA ILE A 81 -8.08 7.11 1.05
C ILE A 81 -9.44 7.76 1.32
N LEU A 82 -9.74 8.14 2.57
CA LEU A 82 -11.01 8.79 2.93
C LEU A 82 -11.20 10.12 2.19
N PHE A 83 -10.14 10.90 1.99
CA PHE A 83 -10.19 12.14 1.21
C PHE A 83 -10.57 11.86 -0.24
N ILE A 84 -9.90 10.90 -0.90
CA ILE A 84 -10.18 10.48 -2.28
C ILE A 84 -11.62 9.98 -2.41
N LEU A 85 -12.06 9.07 -1.52
CA LEU A 85 -13.43 8.54 -1.52
C LEU A 85 -14.46 9.64 -1.28
N GLY A 86 -14.14 10.63 -0.44
CA GLY A 86 -15.00 11.78 -0.16
C GLY A 86 -15.21 12.68 -1.38
N CYS A 87 -14.19 12.83 -2.23
CA CYS A 87 -14.29 13.58 -3.49
C CYS A 87 -15.11 12.83 -4.57
N LEU A 88 -15.18 11.50 -4.48
CA LEU A 88 -15.70 10.62 -5.53
C LEU A 88 -16.80 9.68 -4.97
N LYS A 89 -17.72 10.24 -4.18
CA LYS A 89 -18.75 9.44 -3.47
C LYS A 89 -19.64 8.61 -4.41
N ALA A 90 -19.88 9.08 -5.63
CA ALA A 90 -20.73 8.39 -6.60
C ALA A 90 -20.08 7.09 -7.12
N GLU A 91 -18.74 7.03 -7.17
CA GLU A 91 -17.94 5.92 -7.67
C GLU A 91 -17.59 4.89 -6.58
N VAL A 92 -17.75 5.25 -5.30
CA VAL A 92 -17.41 4.38 -4.16
C VAL A 92 -18.13 3.03 -4.18
N PRO A 93 -19.44 2.92 -4.53
CA PRO A 93 -20.11 1.63 -4.64
C PRO A 93 -19.46 0.68 -5.69
N PHE A 94 -18.96 1.24 -6.79
CA PHE A 94 -18.24 0.48 -7.82
C PHE A 94 -16.90 -0.05 -7.30
N LEU A 95 -16.11 0.79 -6.62
CA LEU A 95 -14.87 0.36 -5.97
C LEU A 95 -15.12 -0.76 -4.96
N ARG A 96 -16.17 -0.61 -4.13
CA ARG A 96 -16.59 -1.63 -3.17
C ARG A 96 -16.84 -2.98 -3.83
N GLU A 97 -17.63 -2.98 -4.91
CA GLU A 97 -17.93 -4.19 -5.67
C GLU A 97 -16.66 -4.84 -6.23
N LYS A 98 -15.78 -4.05 -6.83
CA LYS A 98 -14.51 -4.54 -7.39
C LYS A 98 -13.59 -5.11 -6.33
N LEU A 99 -13.49 -4.47 -5.16
CA LEU A 99 -12.67 -4.93 -4.04
C LEU A 99 -13.15 -6.29 -3.50
N ILE A 100 -14.45 -6.43 -3.26
CA ILE A 100 -15.06 -7.69 -2.77
C ILE A 100 -14.86 -8.84 -3.79
N LYS A 101 -14.90 -8.53 -5.09
CA LYS A 101 -14.71 -9.51 -6.16
C LYS A 101 -13.23 -9.82 -6.49
N GLY A 102 -12.28 -9.25 -5.76
CA GLY A 102 -10.84 -9.42 -6.03
C GLY A 102 -10.42 -8.84 -7.39
N LYS A 103 -11.07 -7.77 -7.82
CA LYS A 103 -10.81 -7.08 -9.09
C LYS A 103 -10.13 -5.71 -8.88
N VAL A 104 -9.29 -5.62 -7.86
CA VAL A 104 -8.41 -4.47 -7.63
C VAL A 104 -6.97 -4.96 -7.77
N ASP A 105 -6.11 -4.17 -8.40
CA ASP A 105 -4.69 -4.42 -8.52
C ASP A 105 -3.93 -3.10 -8.39
N GLY A 106 -3.32 -2.88 -7.25
CA GLY A 106 -2.61 -1.64 -6.93
C GLY A 106 -1.40 -1.34 -7.81
N THR A 107 -0.96 -2.30 -8.66
CA THR A 107 0.15 -2.07 -9.59
C THR A 107 -0.28 -1.56 -10.95
N GLN A 108 -1.57 -1.50 -11.22
CA GLN A 108 -2.12 -1.11 -12.52
C GLN A 108 -2.93 0.18 -12.39
N TYR A 109 -2.68 1.17 -13.24
CA TYR A 109 -3.53 2.37 -13.32
C TYR A 109 -4.74 2.21 -14.23
N GLU A 110 -4.68 1.28 -15.18
CA GLU A 110 -5.67 1.09 -16.23
C GLU A 110 -6.07 -0.39 -16.36
N GLY A 111 -7.21 -0.64 -16.98
CA GLY A 111 -7.74 -1.98 -17.22
C GLY A 111 -8.83 -2.39 -16.21
N ASP A 112 -9.35 -3.61 -16.36
CA ASP A 112 -10.46 -4.13 -15.55
C ASP A 112 -10.13 -4.30 -14.07
N CYS A 113 -8.84 -4.45 -13.75
CA CYS A 113 -8.30 -4.51 -12.41
C CYS A 113 -7.26 -3.40 -12.29
N ALA A 114 -7.50 -2.41 -11.45
CA ALA A 114 -6.64 -1.24 -11.33
C ALA A 114 -6.45 -0.85 -9.85
N CYS A 115 -5.56 0.10 -9.59
CA CYS A 115 -5.34 0.71 -8.29
C CYS A 115 -6.57 1.51 -7.80
N LEU A 116 -6.46 2.24 -6.70
CA LEU A 116 -7.56 3.06 -6.16
C LEU A 116 -8.14 4.00 -7.23
N VAL A 117 -7.32 4.91 -7.74
CA VAL A 117 -7.75 5.93 -8.70
C VAL A 117 -8.12 5.31 -10.05
N GLY A 118 -7.39 4.29 -10.50
CA GLY A 118 -7.72 3.56 -11.72
C GLY A 118 -9.07 2.85 -11.64
N THR A 119 -9.38 2.24 -10.50
CA THR A 119 -10.69 1.57 -10.29
C THR A 119 -11.83 2.59 -10.23
N LEU A 120 -11.65 3.72 -9.56
CA LEU A 120 -12.63 4.81 -9.55
C LEU A 120 -12.80 5.41 -10.95
N GLY A 121 -11.71 5.58 -11.71
CA GLY A 121 -11.74 6.05 -13.09
C GLY A 121 -12.53 5.15 -14.04
N ASN A 122 -12.52 3.84 -13.81
CA ASN A 122 -13.34 2.91 -14.59
C ASN A 122 -14.86 3.14 -14.41
N ALA A 123 -15.26 3.77 -13.31
CA ALA A 123 -16.66 4.17 -13.08
C ALA A 123 -16.99 5.55 -13.68
N ASP A 124 -16.01 6.47 -13.76
CA ASP A 124 -16.17 7.89 -14.12
C ASP A 124 -15.59 8.24 -15.51
N GLY A 125 -15.45 7.28 -16.39
CA GLY A 125 -15.00 7.53 -17.78
C GLY A 125 -13.51 7.78 -17.93
N GLY A 126 -12.69 7.47 -16.94
CA GLY A 126 -11.23 7.46 -17.04
C GLY A 126 -10.49 8.08 -15.86
N VAL A 127 -9.22 7.66 -15.69
CA VAL A 127 -8.35 8.14 -14.60
C VAL A 127 -8.16 9.65 -14.62
N ASP A 128 -8.11 10.26 -15.80
CA ASP A 128 -7.89 11.70 -15.92
C ASP A 128 -9.07 12.52 -15.37
N ASN A 129 -10.31 12.05 -15.52
CA ASN A 129 -11.49 12.67 -14.92
C ASN A 129 -11.40 12.65 -13.40
N VAL A 130 -11.05 11.47 -12.83
CA VAL A 130 -10.88 11.29 -11.39
C VAL A 130 -9.77 12.19 -10.86
N CYS A 131 -8.62 12.26 -11.53
CA CYS A 131 -7.50 13.13 -11.12
C CYS A 131 -7.90 14.61 -11.11
N GLN A 132 -8.74 15.05 -12.05
CA GLN A 132 -9.26 16.43 -12.09
C GLN A 132 -10.27 16.71 -10.97
N ALA A 133 -11.03 15.70 -10.54
CA ALA A 133 -12.02 15.82 -9.48
C ALA A 133 -11.41 15.85 -8.05
N ILE A 134 -10.17 15.35 -7.90
CA ILE A 134 -9.47 15.33 -6.61
C ILE A 134 -8.53 16.55 -6.52
N PRO A 135 -8.77 17.50 -5.59
CA PRO A 135 -7.93 18.67 -5.44
C PRO A 135 -6.45 18.30 -5.17
N PHE A 136 -5.53 18.94 -5.91
CA PHE A 136 -4.08 18.77 -5.77
C PHE A 136 -3.55 17.34 -6.01
N TYR A 137 -4.37 16.46 -6.61
CA TYR A 137 -3.92 15.12 -6.96
C TYR A 137 -3.10 15.15 -8.26
N GLU A 138 -1.93 14.56 -8.21
CA GLU A 138 -1.06 14.37 -9.39
C GLU A 138 -0.92 12.87 -9.67
N LYS A 139 -1.17 12.47 -10.93
CA LYS A 139 -1.02 11.09 -11.39
C LYS A 139 0.42 10.61 -11.20
N GLY A 140 0.57 9.45 -10.60
CA GLY A 140 1.89 8.87 -10.35
C GLY A 140 2.61 9.44 -9.13
N THR A 141 1.96 10.26 -8.34
CA THR A 141 2.49 10.70 -7.06
C THR A 141 2.47 9.56 -6.04
N HIS A 142 3.28 9.76 -5.02
CA HIS A 142 3.48 8.78 -3.97
C HIS A 142 2.49 9.00 -2.81
N ASN A 143 1.21 9.18 -3.13
CA ASN A 143 0.16 9.35 -2.12
C ASN A 143 0.07 8.13 -1.21
N PRO A 144 -0.08 8.32 0.11
CA PRO A 144 -0.16 7.22 1.06
C PRO A 144 -1.27 6.21 0.75
N GLY A 145 -2.40 6.66 0.24
CA GLY A 145 -3.50 5.79 -0.19
C GLY A 145 -3.11 4.90 -1.37
N GLU A 146 -2.44 5.44 -2.39
CA GLU A 146 -1.94 4.63 -3.52
C GLU A 146 -0.86 3.65 -3.08
N GLN A 147 0.02 4.04 -2.15
CA GLN A 147 1.02 3.13 -1.57
C GLN A 147 0.36 1.97 -0.82
N TRP A 148 -0.74 2.24 -0.12
CA TRP A 148 -1.54 1.20 0.52
C TRP A 148 -2.06 0.19 -0.48
N PHE A 149 -2.59 0.65 -1.62
CA PHE A 149 -3.13 -0.20 -2.68
C PHE A 149 -2.07 -1.06 -3.36
N LEU A 150 -0.79 -0.69 -3.35
CA LEU A 150 0.31 -1.54 -3.85
C LEU A 150 0.35 -2.93 -3.17
N ASN A 151 -0.26 -3.08 -1.99
CA ASN A 151 -0.32 -4.33 -1.26
C ASN A 151 -1.59 -5.17 -1.56
N ILE A 152 -2.41 -4.72 -2.53
CA ILE A 152 -3.59 -5.42 -3.02
C ILE A 152 -3.35 -5.84 -4.46
N ARG A 153 -3.52 -7.11 -4.76
CA ARG A 153 -3.33 -7.70 -6.10
C ARG A 153 -4.64 -8.27 -6.62
N LYS A 154 -4.70 -8.48 -7.91
CA LYS A 154 -5.81 -9.21 -8.53
C LYS A 154 -6.00 -10.57 -7.85
N GLY A 155 -7.22 -10.83 -7.37
CA GLY A 155 -7.58 -12.02 -6.61
C GLY A 155 -7.61 -11.81 -5.10
N ASP A 156 -7.04 -10.71 -4.60
CA ASP A 156 -7.14 -10.35 -3.19
C ASP A 156 -8.53 -9.80 -2.88
N THR A 157 -9.10 -10.31 -1.80
CA THR A 157 -10.41 -9.89 -1.27
C THR A 157 -10.25 -9.46 0.20
N PRO A 158 -11.23 -8.77 0.78
CA PRO A 158 -11.20 -8.45 2.22
C PRO A 158 -11.12 -9.67 3.15
N GLU A 159 -11.37 -10.88 2.65
CA GLU A 159 -11.31 -12.13 3.42
C GLU A 159 -9.88 -12.69 3.52
N ASN A 160 -9.05 -12.44 2.49
CA ASN A 160 -7.71 -13.01 2.39
C ASN A 160 -6.56 -11.99 2.39
N ASN A 161 -6.87 -10.68 2.43
CA ASN A 161 -5.89 -9.60 2.42
C ASN A 161 -6.27 -8.50 3.42
N GLU A 162 -5.43 -8.26 4.43
CA GLU A 162 -5.69 -7.28 5.49
C GLU A 162 -5.74 -5.82 4.96
N PHE A 163 -4.99 -5.51 3.90
CA PHE A 163 -5.04 -4.18 3.28
C PHE A 163 -6.38 -3.95 2.58
N ALA A 164 -6.88 -4.95 1.84
CA ALA A 164 -8.20 -4.91 1.22
C ALA A 164 -9.32 -4.83 2.26
N LYS A 165 -9.20 -5.57 3.36
CA LYS A 165 -10.14 -5.54 4.48
C LYS A 165 -10.23 -4.15 5.12
N HIS A 166 -9.08 -3.50 5.35
CA HIS A 166 -9.03 -2.15 5.88
C HIS A 166 -9.71 -1.14 4.94
N VAL A 167 -9.44 -1.23 3.63
CA VAL A 167 -10.09 -0.37 2.62
C VAL A 167 -11.61 -0.56 2.63
N LEU A 168 -12.11 -1.80 2.77
CA LEU A 168 -13.56 -2.05 2.86
C LEU A 168 -14.19 -1.32 4.04
N VAL A 169 -13.53 -1.32 5.21
CA VAL A 169 -14.00 -0.58 6.39
C VAL A 169 -14.11 0.93 6.11
N LEU A 170 -13.13 1.51 5.42
CA LEU A 170 -13.15 2.93 5.04
C LEU A 170 -14.25 3.24 4.03
N ILE A 171 -14.45 2.36 3.04
CA ILE A 171 -15.52 2.46 2.04
C ILE A 171 -16.90 2.43 2.72
N ASP A 172 -17.14 1.44 3.58
CA ASP A 172 -18.43 1.28 4.25
C ASP A 172 -18.74 2.50 5.12
N ARG A 173 -17.74 3.05 5.80
CA ARG A 173 -17.88 4.31 6.56
C ARG A 173 -18.33 5.47 5.66
N VAL A 174 -17.72 5.67 4.48
CA VAL A 174 -18.11 6.75 3.55
C VAL A 174 -19.52 6.56 3.00
N LEU A 175 -19.95 5.31 2.80
CA LEU A 175 -21.32 4.99 2.32
C LEU A 175 -22.39 5.16 3.41
N GLU A 176 -22.04 5.05 4.69
CA GLU A 176 -22.92 5.24 5.82
C GLU A 176 -23.12 6.74 6.18
N GLU A 177 -22.14 7.60 5.87
CA GLU A 177 -22.20 9.05 6.08
C GLU A 177 -23.15 9.69 5.04
N LYS A 178 -24.46 9.81 5.41
CA LYS A 178 -25.54 10.44 4.61
C LYS A 178 -25.53 11.97 4.71
#